data_c0e1064d032e5b3973a56ce35f3700af
#
_entry.id   c0e1064d032e5b3973a56ce35f3700af
#
_cell.length_a   1.000
_cell.length_b   1.000
_cell.length_c   1.000
_cell.angle_alpha   90.00
_cell.angle_beta   90.00
_cell.angle_gamma   90.00
#
_symmetry.space_group_name_H-M   'P 1'
#
loop_
_entity.id
_entity.type
_entity.pdbx_description
1 polymer ?
#
loop_
_entity_poly.entity_id
_entity_poly.type
_entity_poly.pdbx_seq_one_letter_code
_entity_poly.pdbx_strand_id
1 'polypeptide(L)'
;MLKTRLLTSFTLLGAFLLALFLLPDTYWALLTLSIVLIGIWEWGGLAKFSLVGKRLYSGLFLLFGGLLVFADYLGLAHIRPLVLFWGILAATAFWLIVSPSWLIFRFQPKHKFIMAVAGWLVLGPLWLSLVSLRNVDPRLLLGLIAVIWIADTAAYFTGKRFGKHKLAPKISPGKTWEGVIGAWIAVSLYALVLCLAFDFHYWLIAGVWGVTVLSIMGDLLESLMKRQANVKDSSNLLPGHGGMLDRIDGLTSSLPLAAFFIYFPIYYNVLMFYV
;
A
#
# COMPACT_ATOMS: atom_id res chain seq x y z
N MET A 1 -5.75 8.29 -28.06
CA MET A 1 -5.22 7.45 -26.96
C MET A 1 -4.50 8.24 -25.85
N LEU A 2 -3.52 9.14 -26.11
CA LEU A 2 -2.83 9.91 -25.06
C LEU A 2 -3.78 10.92 -24.36
N LYS A 3 -4.58 11.69 -25.10
CA LYS A 3 -5.55 12.64 -24.55
C LYS A 3 -6.54 12.01 -23.59
N THR A 4 -7.09 10.83 -23.94
CA THR A 4 -8.03 10.09 -23.09
C THR A 4 -7.37 9.63 -21.79
N ARG A 5 -6.15 9.13 -21.85
CA ARG A 5 -5.38 8.72 -20.65
C ARG A 5 -5.07 9.90 -19.73
N LEU A 6 -4.67 11.04 -20.29
CA LEU A 6 -4.43 12.25 -19.50
C LEU A 6 -5.72 12.73 -18.84
N LEU A 7 -6.82 12.82 -19.58
CA LEU A 7 -8.11 13.25 -19.04
C LEU A 7 -8.56 12.34 -17.88
N THR A 8 -8.54 11.02 -18.07
CA THR A 8 -8.91 10.07 -17.00
C THR A 8 -8.01 10.19 -15.78
N SER A 9 -6.68 10.37 -15.96
CA SER A 9 -5.77 10.54 -14.83
C SER A 9 -6.04 11.83 -14.06
N PHE A 10 -6.29 12.96 -14.73
CA PHE A 10 -6.64 14.22 -14.06
C PHE A 10 -8.00 14.14 -13.36
N THR A 11 -8.99 13.50 -13.98
CA THR A 11 -10.31 13.31 -13.35
C THR A 11 -10.21 12.43 -12.10
N LEU A 12 -9.48 11.31 -12.18
CA LEU A 12 -9.28 10.42 -11.02
C LEU A 12 -8.48 11.09 -9.91
N LEU A 13 -7.43 11.87 -10.25
CA LEU A 13 -6.66 12.63 -9.27
C LEU A 13 -7.54 13.68 -8.59
N GLY A 14 -8.34 14.44 -9.36
CA GLY A 14 -9.27 15.43 -8.80
C GLY A 14 -10.31 14.79 -7.89
N ALA A 15 -10.92 13.67 -8.32
CA ALA A 15 -11.87 12.92 -7.51
C ALA A 15 -11.24 12.38 -6.23
N PHE A 16 -10.00 11.86 -6.31
CA PHE A 16 -9.25 11.41 -5.14
C PHE A 16 -8.97 12.56 -4.15
N LEU A 17 -8.52 13.73 -4.62
CA LEU A 17 -8.26 14.88 -3.77
C LEU A 17 -9.54 15.40 -3.11
N LEU A 18 -10.64 15.50 -3.87
CA LEU A 18 -11.94 15.86 -3.31
C LEU A 18 -12.39 14.84 -2.24
N ALA A 19 -12.27 13.55 -2.51
CA ALA A 19 -12.60 12.51 -1.55
C ALA A 19 -11.71 12.60 -0.28
N LEU A 20 -10.41 12.80 -0.45
CA LEU A 20 -9.45 12.88 0.63
C LEU A 20 -9.75 14.03 1.59
N PHE A 21 -10.09 15.21 1.07
CA PHE A 21 -10.26 16.41 1.90
C PHE A 21 -11.69 16.70 2.31
N LEU A 22 -12.69 16.26 1.54
CA LEU A 22 -14.08 16.67 1.74
C LEU A 22 -15.00 15.54 2.26
N LEU A 23 -14.66 14.26 2.06
CA LEU A 23 -15.53 13.19 2.54
C LEU A 23 -15.52 13.11 4.08
N PRO A 24 -16.68 12.92 4.72
CA PRO A 24 -16.73 12.49 6.11
C PRO A 24 -16.00 11.15 6.33
N ASP A 25 -15.49 10.93 7.54
CA ASP A 25 -14.62 9.78 7.86
C ASP A 25 -15.25 8.42 7.52
N THR A 26 -16.54 8.25 7.79
CA THR A 26 -17.28 7.03 7.47
C THR A 26 -17.29 6.77 5.95
N TYR A 27 -17.56 7.81 5.14
CA TYR A 27 -17.59 7.64 3.67
C TYR A 27 -16.21 7.43 3.08
N TRP A 28 -15.15 8.05 3.65
CA TRP A 28 -13.78 7.75 3.30
C TRP A 28 -13.41 6.30 3.61
N ALA A 29 -13.77 5.82 4.82
CA ALA A 29 -13.52 4.43 5.21
C ALA A 29 -14.24 3.43 4.29
N LEU A 30 -15.49 3.70 3.90
CA LEU A 30 -16.24 2.88 2.96
C LEU A 30 -15.67 2.92 1.53
N LEU A 31 -15.26 4.09 1.05
CA LEU A 31 -14.62 4.24 -0.26
C LEU A 31 -13.31 3.44 -0.33
N THR A 32 -12.44 3.63 0.66
CA THR A 32 -11.16 2.92 0.70
C THR A 32 -11.34 1.42 0.95
N LEU A 33 -12.34 1.01 1.74
CA LEU A 33 -12.73 -0.39 1.88
C LEU A 33 -13.13 -1.00 0.55
N SER A 34 -13.91 -0.27 -0.26
CA SER A 34 -14.34 -0.73 -1.59
C SER A 34 -13.16 -0.91 -2.54
N ILE A 35 -12.20 0.02 -2.54
CA ILE A 35 -10.96 -0.07 -3.33
C ILE A 35 -10.14 -1.30 -2.92
N VAL A 36 -9.91 -1.46 -1.61
CA VAL A 36 -9.14 -2.59 -1.10
C VAL A 36 -9.87 -3.92 -1.28
N LEU A 37 -11.22 -3.94 -1.23
CA LEU A 37 -12.01 -5.12 -1.50
C LEU A 37 -11.86 -5.62 -2.95
N ILE A 38 -11.73 -4.70 -3.91
CA ILE A 38 -11.36 -5.06 -5.29
C ILE A 38 -9.97 -5.72 -5.30
N GLY A 39 -8.99 -5.16 -4.59
CA GLY A 39 -7.66 -5.76 -4.45
C GLY A 39 -7.70 -7.16 -3.81
N ILE A 40 -8.55 -7.37 -2.79
CA ILE A 40 -8.79 -8.68 -2.16
C ILE A 40 -9.37 -9.69 -3.17
N TRP A 41 -10.29 -9.25 -4.01
CA TRP A 41 -10.85 -10.08 -5.09
C TRP A 41 -9.79 -10.47 -6.12
N GLU A 42 -8.95 -9.53 -6.54
CA GLU A 42 -7.84 -9.76 -7.48
C GLU A 42 -6.76 -10.66 -6.86
N TRP A 43 -6.40 -10.44 -5.59
CA TRP A 43 -5.51 -11.33 -4.84
C TRP A 43 -6.02 -12.77 -4.82
N GLY A 44 -7.33 -12.97 -4.60
CA GLY A 44 -7.95 -14.29 -4.68
C GLY A 44 -7.80 -14.92 -6.07
N GLY A 45 -7.72 -14.13 -7.13
CA GLY A 45 -7.40 -14.59 -8.49
C GLY A 45 -5.96 -15.06 -8.62
N LEU A 46 -4.99 -14.27 -8.13
CA LEU A 46 -3.57 -14.63 -8.11
C LEU A 46 -3.32 -15.87 -7.24
N ALA A 47 -4.06 -16.02 -6.14
CA ALA A 47 -4.03 -17.19 -5.26
C ALA A 47 -4.74 -18.44 -5.85
N LYS A 48 -5.31 -18.33 -7.05
CA LYS A 48 -6.04 -19.40 -7.76
C LYS A 48 -7.19 -19.98 -6.91
N PHE A 49 -7.93 -19.12 -6.20
CA PHE A 49 -9.14 -19.52 -5.49
C PHE A 49 -10.26 -19.85 -6.49
N SER A 50 -11.12 -20.80 -6.14
CA SER A 50 -12.38 -21.02 -6.89
C SER A 50 -13.29 -19.79 -6.79
N LEU A 51 -14.29 -19.67 -7.65
CA LEU A 51 -15.23 -18.55 -7.61
C LEU A 51 -15.92 -18.44 -6.24
N VAL A 52 -16.33 -19.59 -5.68
CA VAL A 52 -16.91 -19.65 -4.33
C VAL A 52 -15.88 -19.20 -3.28
N GLY A 53 -14.65 -19.67 -3.37
CA GLY A 53 -13.56 -19.28 -2.47
C GLY A 53 -13.29 -17.76 -2.53
N LYS A 54 -13.28 -17.17 -3.72
CA LYS A 54 -13.12 -15.69 -3.89
C LYS A 54 -14.29 -14.93 -3.25
N ARG A 55 -15.53 -15.39 -3.47
CA ARG A 55 -16.72 -14.75 -2.86
C ARG A 55 -16.67 -14.81 -1.34
N LEU A 56 -16.37 -15.98 -0.76
CA LEU A 56 -16.25 -16.15 0.69
C LEU A 56 -15.10 -15.27 1.25
N TYR A 57 -13.95 -15.30 0.61
CA TYR A 57 -12.77 -14.53 1.01
C TYR A 57 -13.04 -13.02 1.03
N SER A 58 -13.64 -12.51 -0.04
CA SER A 58 -14.01 -11.09 -0.14
C SER A 58 -15.18 -10.75 0.79
N GLY A 59 -16.15 -11.64 0.95
CA GLY A 59 -17.29 -11.46 1.87
C GLY A 59 -16.85 -11.38 3.32
N LEU A 60 -15.91 -12.24 3.75
CA LEU A 60 -15.34 -12.15 5.10
C LEU A 60 -14.57 -10.84 5.32
N PHE A 61 -13.81 -10.38 4.32
CA PHE A 61 -13.13 -9.10 4.39
C PHE A 61 -14.10 -7.91 4.47
N LEU A 62 -15.16 -7.95 3.66
CA LEU A 62 -16.21 -6.93 3.70
C LEU A 62 -16.92 -6.90 5.06
N LEU A 63 -17.25 -8.07 5.62
CA LEU A 63 -17.85 -8.18 6.94
C LEU A 63 -16.93 -7.60 8.02
N PHE A 64 -15.64 -7.98 8.01
CA PHE A 64 -14.65 -7.46 8.93
C PHE A 64 -14.53 -5.94 8.84
N GLY A 65 -14.38 -5.39 7.63
CA GLY A 65 -14.29 -3.95 7.40
C GLY A 65 -15.58 -3.22 7.77
N GLY A 66 -16.73 -3.77 7.44
CA GLY A 66 -18.04 -3.23 7.81
C GLY A 66 -18.24 -3.17 9.33
N LEU A 67 -17.88 -4.23 10.05
CA LEU A 67 -17.91 -4.25 11.52
C LEU A 67 -17.04 -3.14 12.12
N LEU A 68 -15.85 -2.90 11.55
CA LEU A 68 -14.97 -1.83 12.02
C LEU A 68 -15.50 -0.43 11.67
N VAL A 69 -16.07 -0.22 10.48
CA VAL A 69 -16.66 1.07 10.09
C VAL A 69 -17.80 1.43 11.01
N PHE A 70 -18.70 0.49 11.31
CA PHE A 70 -19.89 0.70 12.11
C PHE A 70 -19.71 0.31 13.59
N ALA A 71 -18.47 0.15 14.06
CA ALA A 71 -18.17 -0.31 15.42
C ALA A 71 -18.78 0.58 16.51
N ASP A 72 -18.86 1.90 16.28
CA ASP A 72 -19.47 2.83 17.24
C ASP A 72 -20.97 2.54 17.42
N TYR A 73 -21.69 2.33 16.33
CA TYR A 73 -23.10 1.99 16.35
C TYR A 73 -23.40 0.61 16.95
N LEU A 74 -22.40 -0.28 16.92
CA LEU A 74 -22.50 -1.64 17.45
C LEU A 74 -22.00 -1.75 18.92
N GLY A 75 -21.57 -0.65 19.54
CA GLY A 75 -20.98 -0.65 20.87
C GLY A 75 -19.58 -1.30 20.93
N LEU A 76 -18.93 -1.46 19.78
CA LEU A 76 -17.63 -2.13 19.63
C LEU A 76 -16.46 -1.15 19.38
N ALA A 77 -16.64 0.13 19.69
CA ALA A 77 -15.64 1.18 19.44
C ALA A 77 -14.26 0.84 20.05
N HIS A 78 -14.24 0.20 21.22
CA HIS A 78 -13.03 -0.20 21.94
C HIS A 78 -12.16 -1.22 21.18
N ILE A 79 -12.71 -1.94 20.17
CA ILE A 79 -11.97 -2.93 19.38
C ILE A 79 -11.08 -2.26 18.32
N ARG A 80 -11.47 -1.08 17.81
CA ARG A 80 -10.72 -0.40 16.73
C ARG A 80 -9.25 -0.16 17.06
N PRO A 81 -8.86 0.40 18.23
CA PRO A 81 -7.46 0.62 18.55
C PRO A 81 -6.66 -0.69 18.62
N LEU A 82 -7.27 -1.77 19.15
CA LEU A 82 -6.64 -3.07 19.22
C LEU A 82 -6.39 -3.67 17.82
N VAL A 83 -7.41 -3.63 16.95
CA VAL A 83 -7.29 -4.11 15.58
C VAL A 83 -6.26 -3.29 14.80
N LEU A 84 -6.25 -1.98 14.96
CA LEU A 84 -5.26 -1.10 14.33
C LEU A 84 -3.84 -1.46 14.82
N PHE A 85 -3.62 -1.54 16.12
CA PHE A 85 -2.31 -1.85 16.69
C PHE A 85 -1.79 -3.21 16.21
N TRP A 86 -2.56 -4.29 16.43
CA TRP A 86 -2.12 -5.63 16.07
C TRP A 86 -2.05 -5.84 14.55
N GLY A 87 -2.96 -5.22 13.79
CA GLY A 87 -2.93 -5.27 12.33
C GLY A 87 -1.69 -4.60 11.75
N ILE A 88 -1.35 -3.40 12.21
CA ILE A 88 -0.15 -2.67 11.78
C ILE A 88 1.12 -3.39 12.24
N LEU A 89 1.17 -3.90 13.46
CA LEU A 89 2.32 -4.66 13.98
C LEU A 89 2.55 -5.93 13.16
N ALA A 90 1.48 -6.69 12.86
CA ALA A 90 1.57 -7.91 12.05
C ALA A 90 2.03 -7.60 10.61
N ALA A 91 1.53 -6.51 10.01
CA ALA A 91 2.00 -6.04 8.71
C ALA A 91 3.48 -5.65 8.74
N THR A 92 3.90 -4.93 9.78
CA THR A 92 5.31 -4.53 9.95
C THR A 92 6.21 -5.77 10.01
N ALA A 93 5.84 -6.77 10.82
CA ALA A 93 6.57 -8.03 10.88
C ALA A 93 6.58 -8.76 9.52
N PHE A 94 5.44 -8.80 8.83
CA PHE A 94 5.35 -9.41 7.49
C PHE A 94 6.29 -8.70 6.49
N TRP A 95 6.26 -7.36 6.43
CA TRP A 95 7.02 -6.60 5.44
C TRP A 95 8.52 -6.55 5.74
N LEU A 96 8.93 -6.58 7.01
CA LEU A 96 10.35 -6.55 7.37
C LEU A 96 11.02 -7.92 7.43
N ILE A 97 10.26 -8.99 7.69
CA ILE A 97 10.81 -10.34 7.90
C ILE A 97 10.37 -11.31 6.80
N VAL A 98 9.05 -11.43 6.58
CA VAL A 98 8.50 -12.46 5.70
C VAL A 98 8.68 -12.09 4.23
N SER A 99 8.34 -10.85 3.85
CA SER A 99 8.39 -10.40 2.46
C SER A 99 9.80 -10.42 1.85
N PRO A 100 10.88 -9.94 2.53
CA PRO A 100 12.24 -10.07 2.00
C PRO A 100 12.63 -11.52 1.75
N SER A 101 12.35 -12.39 2.71
CA SER A 101 12.60 -13.83 2.58
C SER A 101 11.82 -14.43 1.40
N TRP A 102 10.56 -14.05 1.27
CA TRP A 102 9.71 -14.50 0.16
C TRP A 102 10.24 -14.06 -1.20
N LEU A 103 10.70 -12.82 -1.31
CA LEU A 103 11.29 -12.27 -2.55
C LEU A 103 12.63 -12.93 -2.90
N ILE A 104 13.53 -13.13 -1.91
CA ILE A 104 14.85 -13.74 -2.11
C ILE A 104 14.72 -15.19 -2.57
N PHE A 105 13.95 -15.98 -1.81
CA PHE A 105 13.75 -17.40 -2.08
C PHE A 105 12.67 -17.67 -3.15
N ARG A 106 11.93 -16.62 -3.57
CA ARG A 106 10.80 -16.71 -4.50
C ARG A 106 9.83 -17.82 -4.07
N PHE A 107 9.54 -17.83 -2.76
CA PHE A 107 8.70 -18.86 -2.16
C PHE A 107 7.35 -18.94 -2.87
N GLN A 108 6.91 -20.17 -3.18
CA GLN A 108 5.64 -20.44 -3.83
C GLN A 108 4.77 -21.29 -2.90
N PRO A 109 3.84 -20.68 -2.15
CA PRO A 109 2.98 -21.41 -1.23
C PRO A 109 2.11 -22.42 -1.96
N LYS A 110 2.17 -23.67 -1.53
CA LYS A 110 1.30 -24.74 -2.06
C LYS A 110 -0.10 -24.68 -1.47
N HIS A 111 -0.23 -24.18 -0.25
CA HIS A 111 -1.50 -24.11 0.47
C HIS A 111 -2.20 -22.78 0.24
N LYS A 112 -3.45 -22.84 -0.21
CA LYS A 112 -4.31 -21.65 -0.42
C LYS A 112 -4.53 -20.84 0.85
N PHE A 113 -4.50 -21.50 2.02
CA PHE A 113 -4.62 -20.84 3.32
C PHE A 113 -3.49 -19.82 3.56
N ILE A 114 -2.23 -20.18 3.26
CA ILE A 114 -1.09 -19.25 3.38
C ILE A 114 -1.31 -18.03 2.49
N MET A 115 -1.81 -18.26 1.27
CA MET A 115 -2.13 -17.17 0.34
C MET A 115 -3.28 -16.29 0.85
N ALA A 116 -4.28 -16.89 1.49
CA ALA A 116 -5.38 -16.13 2.09
C ALA A 116 -4.89 -15.23 3.23
N VAL A 117 -4.11 -15.79 4.16
CA VAL A 117 -3.52 -15.05 5.29
C VAL A 117 -2.61 -13.93 4.78
N ALA A 118 -1.73 -14.22 3.82
CA ALA A 118 -0.83 -13.22 3.23
C ALA A 118 -1.61 -12.06 2.60
N GLY A 119 -2.69 -12.32 1.86
CA GLY A 119 -3.50 -11.26 1.27
C GLY A 119 -4.18 -10.37 2.31
N TRP A 120 -4.64 -10.95 3.43
CA TRP A 120 -5.19 -10.15 4.53
C TRP A 120 -4.11 -9.34 5.25
N LEU A 121 -2.88 -9.87 5.42
CA LEU A 121 -1.74 -9.16 6.00
C LEU A 121 -1.21 -8.05 5.08
N VAL A 122 -1.39 -8.16 3.78
CA VAL A 122 -1.00 -7.15 2.80
C VAL A 122 -2.07 -6.06 2.67
N LEU A 123 -3.34 -6.44 2.50
CA LEU A 123 -4.41 -5.53 2.11
C LEU A 123 -5.23 -5.00 3.31
N GLY A 124 -5.38 -5.77 4.38
CA GLY A 124 -6.09 -5.32 5.57
C GLY A 124 -5.40 -4.13 6.25
N PRO A 125 -4.11 -4.23 6.60
CA PRO A 125 -3.37 -3.11 7.16
C PRO A 125 -3.22 -1.91 6.22
N LEU A 126 -3.20 -2.12 4.91
CA LEU A 126 -3.30 -1.01 3.95
C LEU A 126 -4.58 -0.21 4.18
N TRP A 127 -5.74 -0.88 4.23
CA TRP A 127 -7.01 -0.20 4.48
C TRP A 127 -7.02 0.53 5.84
N LEU A 128 -6.57 -0.15 6.91
CA LEU A 128 -6.44 0.45 8.23
C LEU A 128 -5.56 1.70 8.21
N SER A 129 -4.44 1.66 7.47
CA SER A 129 -3.52 2.80 7.33
C SER A 129 -4.12 3.95 6.54
N LEU A 130 -4.85 3.67 5.45
CA LEU A 130 -5.56 4.69 4.67
C LEU A 130 -6.58 5.45 5.52
N VAL A 131 -7.28 4.75 6.41
CA VAL A 131 -8.26 5.36 7.31
C VAL A 131 -7.55 6.11 8.43
N SER A 132 -6.63 5.46 9.14
CA SER A 132 -6.00 6.02 10.33
C SER A 132 -5.08 7.21 10.01
N LEU A 133 -4.25 7.13 8.98
CA LEU A 133 -3.36 8.23 8.59
C LEU A 133 -4.14 9.47 8.14
N ARG A 134 -5.25 9.28 7.41
CA ARG A 134 -6.12 10.40 7.06
C ARG A 134 -6.77 11.04 8.30
N ASN A 135 -7.15 10.23 9.30
CA ASN A 135 -7.72 10.74 10.54
C ASN A 135 -6.69 11.53 11.39
N VAL A 136 -5.39 11.27 11.22
CA VAL A 136 -4.34 12.13 11.79
C VAL A 136 -4.30 13.46 11.05
N ASP A 137 -4.06 13.44 9.75
CA ASP A 137 -4.11 14.61 8.86
C ASP A 137 -4.20 14.13 7.39
N PRO A 138 -5.22 14.57 6.62
CA PRO A 138 -5.30 14.27 5.19
C PRO A 138 -4.05 14.69 4.39
N ARG A 139 -3.36 15.75 4.80
CA ARG A 139 -2.11 16.22 4.17
C ARG A 139 -0.96 15.24 4.40
N LEU A 140 -0.90 14.61 5.58
CA LEU A 140 0.08 13.58 5.90
C LEU A 140 -0.09 12.37 4.96
N LEU A 141 -1.32 11.87 4.81
CA LEU A 141 -1.61 10.78 3.89
C LEU A 141 -1.27 11.15 2.44
N LEU A 142 -1.65 12.36 2.00
CA LEU A 142 -1.30 12.86 0.68
C LEU A 142 0.21 12.93 0.48
N GLY A 143 0.95 13.43 1.47
CA GLY A 143 2.41 13.51 1.44
C GLY A 143 3.08 12.16 1.28
N LEU A 144 2.61 11.14 2.01
CA LEU A 144 3.10 9.76 1.89
C LEU A 144 2.80 9.14 0.52
N ILE A 145 1.59 9.34 -0.01
CA ILE A 145 1.23 8.89 -1.36
C ILE A 145 2.06 9.62 -2.41
N ALA A 146 2.29 10.92 -2.25
CA ALA A 146 3.13 11.71 -3.15
C ALA A 146 4.58 11.20 -3.21
N VAL A 147 5.17 10.78 -2.08
CA VAL A 147 6.50 10.14 -2.06
C VAL A 147 6.53 8.93 -3.00
N ILE A 148 5.51 8.07 -2.96
CA ILE A 148 5.44 6.86 -3.78
C ILE A 148 5.32 7.24 -5.27
N TRP A 149 4.41 8.17 -5.62
CA TRP A 149 4.25 8.63 -7.00
C TRP A 149 5.50 9.30 -7.57
N ILE A 150 6.20 10.11 -6.76
CA ILE A 150 7.47 10.74 -7.15
C ILE A 150 8.54 9.67 -7.35
N ALA A 151 8.65 8.72 -6.41
CA ALA A 151 9.61 7.62 -6.48
C ALA A 151 9.42 6.78 -7.75
N ASP A 152 8.18 6.34 -8.03
CA ASP A 152 7.87 5.51 -9.20
C ASP A 152 8.12 6.25 -10.51
N THR A 153 7.72 7.52 -10.58
CA THR A 153 7.95 8.36 -11.76
C THR A 153 9.43 8.55 -12.01
N ALA A 154 10.19 8.92 -10.99
CA ALA A 154 11.64 9.13 -11.09
C ALA A 154 12.36 7.82 -11.43
N ALA A 155 11.99 6.70 -10.77
CA ALA A 155 12.55 5.38 -11.06
C ALA A 155 12.31 4.94 -12.50
N TYR A 156 11.11 5.21 -13.03
CA TYR A 156 10.79 4.90 -14.43
C TYR A 156 11.68 5.66 -15.42
N PHE A 157 11.77 6.99 -15.27
CA PHE A 157 12.56 7.81 -16.22
C PHE A 157 14.05 7.56 -16.11
N THR A 158 14.59 7.47 -14.90
CA THR A 158 16.03 7.20 -14.67
C THR A 158 16.39 5.78 -15.10
N GLY A 159 15.56 4.79 -14.73
CA GLY A 159 15.75 3.41 -15.13
C GLY A 159 15.67 3.19 -16.64
N LYS A 160 14.77 3.90 -17.33
CA LYS A 160 14.64 3.85 -18.80
C LYS A 160 15.84 4.47 -19.50
N ARG A 161 16.40 5.59 -18.97
CA ARG A 161 17.47 6.32 -19.61
C ARG A 161 18.86 5.78 -19.26
N PHE A 162 19.08 5.39 -18.01
CA PHE A 162 20.41 5.04 -17.48
C PHE A 162 20.52 3.59 -17.01
N GLY A 163 19.39 2.83 -16.96
CA GLY A 163 19.35 1.50 -16.35
C GLY A 163 20.21 0.46 -17.06
N LYS A 164 21.24 0.02 -16.37
CA LYS A 164 22.16 -1.05 -16.81
C LYS A 164 22.07 -2.27 -15.92
N HIS A 165 21.93 -2.06 -14.60
CA HIS A 165 21.95 -3.12 -13.60
C HIS A 165 20.51 -3.44 -13.15
N LYS A 166 20.06 -4.66 -13.43
CA LYS A 166 18.71 -5.10 -13.09
C LYS A 166 18.58 -5.36 -11.60
N LEU A 167 17.50 -4.84 -10.98
CA LEU A 167 17.20 -5.01 -9.55
C LEU A 167 16.69 -6.43 -9.27
N ALA A 168 15.71 -6.90 -10.01
CA ALA A 168 15.08 -8.20 -9.83
C ALA A 168 14.74 -8.85 -11.19
N PRO A 169 15.75 -9.37 -11.95
CA PRO A 169 15.57 -9.82 -13.34
C PRO A 169 14.46 -10.86 -13.54
N LYS A 170 14.30 -11.76 -12.57
CA LYS A 170 13.36 -12.89 -12.66
C LYS A 170 11.93 -12.53 -12.20
N ILE A 171 11.75 -11.39 -11.52
CA ILE A 171 10.46 -10.93 -10.98
C ILE A 171 9.93 -9.77 -11.83
N SER A 172 10.71 -8.71 -11.93
CA SER A 172 10.40 -7.50 -12.68
C SER A 172 11.62 -7.04 -13.48
N PRO A 173 11.78 -7.48 -14.75
CA PRO A 173 12.96 -7.18 -15.57
C PRO A 173 13.08 -5.70 -15.95
N GLY A 174 12.02 -4.90 -15.75
CA GLY A 174 12.02 -3.44 -15.98
C GLY A 174 12.73 -2.65 -14.89
N LYS A 175 12.77 -3.15 -13.65
CA LYS A 175 13.36 -2.43 -12.51
C LYS A 175 14.90 -2.50 -12.52
N THR A 176 15.54 -1.35 -12.22
CA THR A 176 17.00 -1.19 -12.23
C THR A 176 17.48 -0.47 -10.97
N TRP A 177 18.74 -0.69 -10.59
CA TRP A 177 19.37 0.01 -9.47
C TRP A 177 19.50 1.51 -9.72
N GLU A 178 19.78 1.91 -10.97
CA GLU A 178 19.83 3.31 -11.38
C GLU A 178 18.45 3.98 -11.22
N GLY A 179 17.38 3.21 -11.45
CA GLY A 179 16.02 3.65 -11.15
C GLY A 179 15.81 3.93 -9.65
N VAL A 180 16.29 3.03 -8.78
CA VAL A 180 16.22 3.20 -7.31
C VAL A 180 16.98 4.45 -6.86
N ILE A 181 18.19 4.67 -7.38
CA ILE A 181 18.99 5.87 -7.07
C ILE A 181 18.26 7.13 -7.53
N GLY A 182 17.66 7.12 -8.74
CA GLY A 182 16.86 8.24 -9.24
C GLY A 182 15.65 8.53 -8.37
N ALA A 183 14.96 7.49 -7.89
CA ALA A 183 13.87 7.65 -6.94
C ALA A 183 14.35 8.30 -5.63
N TRP A 184 15.45 7.82 -5.04
CA TRP A 184 16.01 8.41 -3.81
C TRP A 184 16.39 9.88 -3.97
N ILE A 185 17.01 10.26 -5.08
CA ILE A 185 17.33 11.68 -5.36
C ILE A 185 16.03 12.50 -5.41
N ALA A 186 15.02 12.05 -6.15
CA ALA A 186 13.77 12.80 -6.32
C ALA A 186 13.00 12.94 -4.99
N VAL A 187 12.89 11.88 -4.20
CA VAL A 187 12.20 11.97 -2.89
C VAL A 187 13.01 12.75 -1.87
N SER A 188 14.34 12.78 -1.97
CA SER A 188 15.19 13.65 -1.13
C SER A 188 14.93 15.11 -1.42
N LEU A 189 14.82 15.49 -2.70
CA LEU A 189 14.48 16.86 -3.10
C LEU A 189 13.08 17.23 -2.60
N TYR A 190 12.11 16.34 -2.72
CA TYR A 190 10.76 16.54 -2.18
C TYR A 190 10.78 16.75 -0.67
N ALA A 191 11.47 15.88 0.09
CA ALA A 191 11.59 16.01 1.53
C ALA A 191 12.33 17.29 1.95
N LEU A 192 13.39 17.68 1.21
CA LEU A 192 14.12 18.91 1.45
C LEU A 192 13.21 20.14 1.28
N VAL A 193 12.39 20.18 0.23
CA VAL A 193 11.39 21.24 0.03
C VAL A 193 10.42 21.31 1.19
N LEU A 194 9.93 20.16 1.70
CA LEU A 194 9.06 20.14 2.87
C LEU A 194 9.77 20.63 4.14
N CYS A 195 11.02 20.25 4.37
CA CYS A 195 11.80 20.70 5.50
C CYS A 195 11.98 22.24 5.47
N LEU A 196 12.29 22.80 4.31
CA LEU A 196 12.52 24.24 4.16
C LEU A 196 11.23 25.08 4.18
N ALA A 197 10.12 24.54 3.68
CA ALA A 197 8.85 25.26 3.58
C ALA A 197 7.98 25.16 4.83
N PHE A 198 8.11 24.09 5.60
CA PHE A 198 7.24 23.77 6.76
C PHE A 198 8.00 23.47 8.04
N ASP A 199 9.30 23.76 8.10
CA ASP A 199 10.19 23.55 9.26
C ASP A 199 10.19 22.09 9.77
N PHE A 200 10.00 21.11 8.86
CA PHE A 200 10.12 19.71 9.22
C PHE A 200 11.58 19.34 9.50
N HIS A 201 11.78 18.43 10.45
CA HIS A 201 13.11 17.95 10.79
C HIS A 201 13.72 17.13 9.64
N TYR A 202 15.02 17.28 9.38
CA TYR A 202 15.73 16.57 8.28
C TYR A 202 15.71 15.04 8.36
N TRP A 203 15.32 14.43 9.50
CA TRP A 203 15.02 13.01 9.58
C TRP A 203 13.90 12.56 8.62
N LEU A 204 13.10 13.49 8.13
CA LEU A 204 12.10 13.23 7.08
C LEU A 204 12.75 12.60 5.83
N ILE A 205 13.99 13.00 5.48
CA ILE A 205 14.71 12.44 4.32
C ILE A 205 14.93 10.93 4.50
N ALA A 206 15.36 10.50 5.68
CA ALA A 206 15.52 9.08 5.98
C ALA A 206 14.17 8.34 5.97
N GLY A 207 13.11 8.98 6.48
CA GLY A 207 11.74 8.46 6.45
C GLY A 207 11.23 8.20 5.02
N VAL A 208 11.38 9.17 4.10
CA VAL A 208 10.94 8.98 2.71
C VAL A 208 11.78 7.95 1.94
N TRP A 209 13.05 7.77 2.31
CA TRP A 209 13.87 6.66 1.77
C TRP A 209 13.30 5.32 2.19
N GLY A 210 12.94 5.17 3.47
CA GLY A 210 12.28 3.96 3.99
C GLY A 210 10.98 3.67 3.25
N VAL A 211 10.10 4.68 3.12
CA VAL A 211 8.84 4.58 2.35
C VAL A 211 9.10 4.12 0.90
N THR A 212 10.14 4.67 0.25
CA THR A 212 10.51 4.31 -1.13
C THR A 212 10.98 2.86 -1.23
N VAL A 213 11.84 2.39 -0.32
CA VAL A 213 12.29 0.98 -0.31
C VAL A 213 11.10 0.05 -0.13
N LEU A 214 10.21 0.38 0.78
CA LEU A 214 9.00 -0.41 1.04
C LEU A 214 8.07 -0.42 -0.18
N SER A 215 7.83 0.73 -0.83
CA SER A 215 7.04 0.78 -2.06
C SER A 215 7.60 -0.15 -3.13
N ILE A 216 8.92 -0.16 -3.33
CA ILE A 216 9.58 -1.09 -4.26
C ILE A 216 9.33 -2.55 -3.85
N MET A 217 9.37 -2.86 -2.54
CA MET A 217 9.11 -4.22 -2.05
C MET A 217 7.66 -4.66 -2.28
N GLY A 218 6.68 -3.76 -2.10
CA GLY A 218 5.27 -4.02 -2.38
C GLY A 218 5.04 -4.42 -3.83
N ASP A 219 5.51 -3.59 -4.77
CA ASP A 219 5.43 -3.87 -6.21
C ASP A 219 6.21 -5.16 -6.59
N LEU A 220 7.37 -5.42 -5.99
CA LEU A 220 8.09 -6.66 -6.25
C LEU A 220 7.33 -7.89 -5.76
N LEU A 221 6.70 -7.84 -4.60
CA LEU A 221 5.89 -8.95 -4.08
C LEU A 221 4.69 -9.21 -5.00
N GLU A 222 3.96 -8.17 -5.38
CA GLU A 222 2.83 -8.27 -6.30
C GLU A 222 3.30 -8.80 -7.67
N SER A 223 4.40 -8.28 -8.20
CA SER A 223 5.02 -8.77 -9.44
C SER A 223 5.40 -10.25 -9.34
N LEU A 224 5.96 -10.71 -8.22
CA LEU A 224 6.27 -12.13 -7.98
C LEU A 224 5.00 -12.97 -8.03
N MET A 225 3.94 -12.53 -7.35
CA MET A 225 2.64 -13.21 -7.35
C MET A 225 2.05 -13.35 -8.75
N LYS A 226 2.11 -12.29 -9.56
CA LYS A 226 1.66 -12.32 -10.98
C LYS A 226 2.46 -13.34 -11.79
N ARG A 227 3.79 -13.41 -11.63
CA ARG A 227 4.62 -14.41 -12.32
C ARG A 227 4.25 -15.83 -11.90
N GLN A 228 4.01 -16.07 -10.60
CA GLN A 228 3.61 -17.39 -10.09
C GLN A 228 2.20 -17.80 -10.55
N ALA A 229 1.33 -16.83 -10.79
CA ALA A 229 0.00 -17.06 -11.37
C ALA A 229 0.02 -17.20 -12.90
N ASN A 230 1.17 -16.95 -13.58
CA ASN A 230 1.35 -16.88 -15.03
C ASN A 230 0.52 -15.77 -15.69
N VAL A 231 0.38 -14.64 -15.02
CA VAL A 231 -0.28 -13.45 -15.55
C VAL A 231 0.67 -12.25 -15.53
N LYS A 232 0.32 -11.19 -16.25
CA LYS A 232 1.06 -9.94 -16.29
C LYS A 232 0.41 -8.89 -15.38
N ASP A 233 -0.89 -8.77 -15.43
CA ASP A 233 -1.70 -7.81 -14.69
C ASP A 233 -2.62 -8.57 -13.73
N SER A 234 -2.99 -7.98 -12.58
CA SER A 234 -3.82 -8.63 -11.57
C SER A 234 -5.25 -8.86 -12.06
N SER A 235 -5.74 -7.97 -12.94
CA SER A 235 -7.01 -8.08 -13.66
C SER A 235 -7.05 -7.11 -14.86
N ASN A 236 -8.19 -7.10 -15.58
CA ASN A 236 -8.49 -6.14 -16.64
C ASN A 236 -9.56 -5.11 -16.21
N LEU A 237 -9.69 -4.84 -14.92
CA LEU A 237 -10.74 -3.97 -14.39
C LEU A 237 -10.62 -2.54 -14.91
N LEU A 238 -9.39 -2.02 -14.99
CA LEU A 238 -9.12 -0.67 -15.48
C LEU A 238 -8.59 -0.73 -16.92
N PRO A 239 -9.42 -0.43 -17.95
CA PRO A 239 -9.01 -0.54 -19.33
C PRO A 239 -7.72 0.21 -19.64
N GLY A 240 -6.68 -0.52 -20.10
CA GLY A 240 -5.36 0.03 -20.39
C GLY A 240 -4.48 0.35 -19.18
N HIS A 241 -4.94 0.02 -17.96
CA HIS A 241 -4.20 0.28 -16.70
C HIS A 241 -4.04 -0.96 -15.81
N GLY A 242 -4.56 -2.13 -16.19
CA GLY A 242 -4.48 -3.35 -15.38
C GLY A 242 -5.55 -3.40 -14.27
N GLY A 243 -5.25 -4.05 -13.18
CA GLY A 243 -6.15 -4.15 -12.02
C GLY A 243 -5.95 -3.04 -11.00
N MET A 244 -6.81 -3.07 -9.98
CA MET A 244 -6.71 -2.17 -8.82
C MET A 244 -5.46 -2.50 -7.98
N LEU A 245 -5.15 -3.78 -7.80
CA LEU A 245 -3.98 -4.22 -7.05
C LEU A 245 -2.69 -3.67 -7.67
N ASP A 246 -2.59 -3.66 -9.03
CA ASP A 246 -1.48 -3.04 -9.77
C ASP A 246 -1.31 -1.53 -9.52
N ARG A 247 -2.27 -0.86 -8.88
CA ARG A 247 -2.26 0.58 -8.58
C ARG A 247 -1.97 0.89 -7.12
N ILE A 248 -2.19 -0.07 -6.25
CA ILE A 248 -2.03 0.10 -4.80
C ILE A 248 -0.88 -0.75 -4.24
N ASP A 249 -0.17 -1.51 -5.07
CA ASP A 249 0.89 -2.42 -4.69
C ASP A 249 1.99 -1.76 -3.85
N GLY A 250 2.52 -0.62 -4.27
CA GLY A 250 3.50 0.17 -3.51
C GLY A 250 2.95 0.74 -2.19
N LEU A 251 1.63 0.97 -2.10
CA LEU A 251 0.99 1.45 -0.87
C LEU A 251 0.87 0.33 0.17
N THR A 252 0.78 -0.94 -0.25
CA THR A 252 0.51 -2.10 0.62
C THR A 252 1.56 -2.29 1.71
N SER A 253 2.80 -1.93 1.43
CA SER A 253 3.94 -2.05 2.36
C SER A 253 4.27 -0.72 3.03
N SER A 254 4.27 0.36 2.24
CA SER A 254 4.75 1.66 2.69
C SER A 254 3.81 2.33 3.70
N LEU A 255 2.48 2.31 3.47
CA LEU A 255 1.55 2.97 4.39
C LEU A 255 1.42 2.28 5.74
N PRO A 256 1.34 0.92 5.85
CA PRO A 256 1.33 0.27 7.16
C PRO A 256 2.59 0.56 8.01
N LEU A 257 3.77 0.58 7.38
CA LEU A 257 4.99 0.91 8.12
C LEU A 257 5.06 2.40 8.48
N ALA A 258 4.64 3.30 7.60
CA ALA A 258 4.52 4.72 7.95
C ALA A 258 3.55 4.91 9.13
N ALA A 259 2.40 4.23 9.12
CA ALA A 259 1.45 4.23 10.24
C ALA A 259 2.08 3.67 11.51
N PHE A 260 2.87 2.58 11.44
CA PHE A 260 3.58 2.05 12.59
C PHE A 260 4.47 3.11 13.25
N PHE A 261 5.33 3.78 12.48
CA PHE A 261 6.23 4.80 13.03
C PHE A 261 5.51 6.03 13.57
N ILE A 262 4.38 6.42 12.99
CA ILE A 262 3.59 7.57 13.42
C ILE A 262 2.81 7.25 14.71
N TYR A 263 2.24 6.04 14.80
CA TYR A 263 1.45 5.63 15.95
C TYR A 263 2.27 5.01 17.08
N PHE A 264 3.47 4.50 16.81
CA PHE A 264 4.29 3.83 17.83
C PHE A 264 4.52 4.67 19.09
N PRO A 265 4.89 5.97 19.01
CA PRO A 265 5.03 6.80 20.20
C PRO A 265 3.74 6.94 21.03
N ILE A 266 2.58 6.97 20.34
CA ILE A 266 1.27 7.08 20.99
C ILE A 266 0.96 5.78 21.74
N TYR A 267 1.16 4.64 21.10
CA TYR A 267 0.95 3.33 21.72
C TYR A 267 1.93 3.04 22.86
N TYR A 268 3.19 3.44 22.73
CA TYR A 268 4.17 3.30 23.79
C TYR A 268 3.71 4.05 25.06
N ASN A 269 3.25 5.28 24.93
CA ASN A 269 2.74 6.05 26.05
C ASN A 269 1.49 5.41 26.66
N VAL A 270 0.54 4.95 25.83
CA VAL A 270 -0.69 4.27 26.31
C VAL A 270 -0.33 2.98 27.05
N LEU A 271 0.55 2.14 26.52
CA LEU A 271 0.95 0.90 27.18
C LEU A 271 1.67 1.15 28.52
N MET A 272 2.48 2.20 28.60
CA MET A 272 3.17 2.55 29.86
C MET A 272 2.24 3.11 30.96
N PHE A 273 1.04 3.59 30.60
CA PHE A 273 0.05 4.02 31.58
C PHE A 273 -0.85 2.88 32.11
N TYR A 274 -0.82 1.70 31.47
CA TYR A 274 -1.61 0.52 31.89
C TYR A 274 -0.75 -0.58 32.54
N VAL A 275 0.57 -0.39 32.67
CA VAL A 275 1.51 -1.23 33.44
C VAL A 275 1.95 -0.47 34.68
#